data_bf87f9ca68bec750c72dee191e7139a0
#
_entry.id   bf87f9ca68bec750c72dee191e7139a0
#
_cell.length_a   1.000
_cell.length_b   1.000
_cell.length_c   1.000
_cell.angle_alpha   90.00
_cell.angle_beta   90.00
_cell.angle_gamma   90.00
#
_symmetry.space_group_name_H-M   'P 1'
#
loop_
_entity.id
_entity.type
_entity.pdbx_description
1 polymer ?
#
loop_
_entity_poly.entity_id
_entity_poly.type
_entity_poly.pdbx_seq_one_letter_code
_entity_poly.pdbx_strand_id
1 'polypeptide(L)'
;MLDTGWKVIGLDGMTDYYDVSLKQRRHEALKADPGFTALEFMLDDHESLMEACQHHQPRVMIHLAAQAGVRYSIDQPRSYVESNLIGSFNILEVAKFLGVRHLLMASTSTVYGANPEKPFQENHPTRHPMSFYAATKKANEAMAHSYAHLFDIPTTMFRFFTVYGPWGRPDMALFKFARAMLAGEPIDVYNHGRMQRDFTYVGDLVEGIRRLIDVIPPLPDDRDAAIDGDSLSPVAPWRAVNIGNGTTIELMDYIRALEDALGITAEKNMMDMQQGAVPVTHASNTLLKQLTGFVPSTPVEEGVAKFVEWYRQAYNH
;
A
#
# COMPACT_ATOMS: atom_id res chain seq x y z
N MET A 1 10.76 4.15 11.64
CA MET A 1 11.44 5.40 11.29
C MET A 1 11.73 6.23 12.55
N LEU A 2 10.78 6.49 13.41
CA LEU A 2 11.02 7.16 14.69
C LEU A 2 12.08 6.42 15.52
N ASP A 3 11.98 5.11 15.67
CA ASP A 3 12.96 4.26 16.37
C ASP A 3 14.40 4.37 15.81
N THR A 4 14.56 4.89 14.60
CA THR A 4 15.88 5.11 13.97
C THR A 4 16.29 6.59 13.93
N GLY A 5 15.59 7.44 14.70
CA GLY A 5 15.93 8.86 14.89
C GLY A 5 15.49 9.80 13.78
N TRP A 6 14.58 9.37 12.89
CA TRP A 6 13.98 10.27 11.91
C TRP A 6 12.96 11.21 12.59
N LYS A 7 12.93 12.46 12.15
CA LYS A 7 11.76 13.33 12.39
C LYS A 7 10.73 13.01 11.34
N VAL A 8 9.52 12.69 11.76
CA VAL A 8 8.43 12.25 10.90
C VAL A 8 7.25 13.21 11.01
N ILE A 9 6.84 13.76 9.89
CA ILE A 9 5.60 14.53 9.77
C ILE A 9 4.57 13.62 9.11
N GLY A 10 3.54 13.22 9.87
CA GLY A 10 2.46 12.38 9.39
C GLY A 10 1.23 13.20 9.07
N LEU A 11 0.74 13.09 7.83
CA LEU A 11 -0.49 13.72 7.38
C LEU A 11 -1.56 12.67 7.07
N ASP A 12 -2.76 12.82 7.64
CA ASP A 12 -3.97 12.03 7.33
C ASP A 12 -5.19 12.94 7.24
N GLY A 13 -6.05 12.72 6.28
CA GLY A 13 -7.31 13.47 6.10
C GLY A 13 -8.42 13.06 7.05
N MET A 14 -8.22 12.06 7.91
CA MET A 14 -9.17 11.53 8.90
C MET A 14 -10.59 11.31 8.37
N THR A 15 -10.71 10.89 7.07
CA THR A 15 -12.00 10.65 6.44
C THR A 15 -12.82 9.58 7.16
N ASP A 16 -14.13 9.65 7.04
CA ASP A 16 -15.12 8.74 7.65
C ASP A 16 -15.40 7.47 6.83
N TYR A 17 -14.53 7.14 5.88
CA TYR A 17 -14.64 5.91 5.08
C TYR A 17 -14.74 4.65 5.95
N TYR A 18 -14.08 4.65 7.09
CA TYR A 18 -14.24 3.70 8.18
C TYR A 18 -14.10 4.43 9.54
N ASP A 19 -14.32 3.72 10.63
CA ASP A 19 -14.28 4.27 11.98
C ASP A 19 -13.05 5.17 12.22
N VAL A 20 -13.30 6.47 12.38
CA VAL A 20 -12.26 7.50 12.57
C VAL A 20 -11.51 7.27 13.89
N SER A 21 -12.14 6.66 14.90
CA SER A 21 -11.49 6.40 16.19
C SER A 21 -10.24 5.52 16.05
N LEU A 22 -10.23 4.59 15.08
CA LEU A 22 -9.06 3.77 14.79
C LEU A 22 -7.90 4.62 14.20
N LYS A 23 -8.21 5.61 13.37
CA LYS A 23 -7.20 6.54 12.84
C LYS A 23 -6.63 7.43 13.94
N GLN A 24 -7.51 7.98 14.79
CA GLN A 24 -7.11 8.78 15.95
C GLN A 24 -6.21 8.00 16.90
N ARG A 25 -6.55 6.74 17.21
CA ARG A 25 -5.71 5.86 18.04
C ARG A 25 -4.32 5.62 17.45
N ARG A 26 -4.20 5.50 16.13
CA ARG A 26 -2.89 5.41 15.44
C ARG A 26 -2.09 6.69 15.63
N HIS A 27 -2.70 7.86 15.46
CA HIS A 27 -2.05 9.15 15.68
C HIS A 27 -1.61 9.34 17.14
N GLU A 28 -2.49 9.03 18.11
CA GLU A 28 -2.14 9.15 19.53
C GLU A 28 -0.97 8.24 19.93
N ALA A 29 -0.90 7.02 19.39
CA ALA A 29 0.22 6.13 19.62
C ALA A 29 1.54 6.72 19.10
N LEU A 30 1.51 7.45 17.97
CA LEU A 30 2.71 8.07 17.39
C LEU A 30 3.06 9.41 18.08
N LYS A 31 2.08 10.20 18.52
CA LYS A 31 2.29 11.48 19.21
C LYS A 31 3.05 11.34 20.54
N ALA A 32 3.14 10.13 21.09
CA ALA A 32 3.96 9.86 22.27
C ALA A 32 5.47 10.02 21.97
N ASP A 33 5.90 9.94 20.71
CA ASP A 33 7.28 10.15 20.31
C ASP A 33 7.51 11.64 19.95
N PRO A 34 8.49 12.32 20.56
CA PRO A 34 8.78 13.74 20.30
C PRO A 34 9.28 14.01 18.87
N GLY A 35 9.70 12.99 18.15
CA GLY A 35 10.11 13.06 16.74
C GLY A 35 8.92 13.07 15.75
N PHE A 36 7.67 12.89 16.24
CA PHE A 36 6.48 12.83 15.40
C PHE A 36 5.65 14.12 15.47
N THR A 37 5.29 14.64 14.31
CA THR A 37 4.32 15.73 14.16
C THR A 37 3.12 15.24 13.37
N ALA A 38 1.92 15.34 13.94
CA ALA A 38 0.65 15.00 13.27
C ALA A 38 0.03 16.22 12.62
N LEU A 39 -0.39 16.08 11.35
CA LEU A 39 -1.17 17.04 10.59
C LEU A 39 -2.47 16.40 10.12
N GLU A 40 -3.57 17.16 10.14
CA GLU A 40 -4.90 16.66 9.82
C GLU A 40 -5.59 17.59 8.81
N PHE A 41 -5.43 17.27 7.51
CA PHE A 41 -6.16 17.91 6.40
C PHE A 41 -6.12 16.99 5.18
N MET A 42 -6.96 17.29 4.19
CA MET A 42 -7.05 16.51 2.95
C MET A 42 -5.98 16.95 1.94
N LEU A 43 -5.46 15.99 1.13
CA LEU A 43 -4.43 16.28 0.13
C LEU A 43 -4.91 17.16 -1.04
N ASP A 44 -6.21 17.31 -1.26
CA ASP A 44 -6.78 18.24 -2.24
C ASP A 44 -6.75 19.70 -1.75
N ASP A 45 -6.51 19.94 -0.46
CA ASP A 45 -6.14 21.25 0.09
C ASP A 45 -4.67 21.56 -0.20
N HIS A 46 -4.43 22.10 -1.39
CA HIS A 46 -3.09 22.43 -1.86
C HIS A 46 -2.39 23.49 -1.00
N GLU A 47 -3.14 24.47 -0.50
CA GLU A 47 -2.58 25.58 0.28
C GLU A 47 -2.02 25.08 1.61
N SER A 48 -2.81 24.33 2.37
CA SER A 48 -2.38 23.73 3.63
C SER A 48 -1.20 22.76 3.44
N LEU A 49 -1.21 21.97 2.36
CA LEU A 49 -0.11 21.04 2.04
C LEU A 49 1.18 21.82 1.73
N MET A 50 1.10 22.87 0.93
CA MET A 50 2.26 23.70 0.56
C MET A 50 2.83 24.40 1.79
N GLU A 51 1.98 25.02 2.63
CA GLU A 51 2.40 25.68 3.87
C GLU A 51 3.11 24.70 4.83
N ALA A 52 2.51 23.54 5.08
CA ALA A 52 3.10 22.50 5.93
C ALA A 52 4.48 22.05 5.40
N CYS A 53 4.59 21.82 4.10
CA CYS A 53 5.83 21.38 3.49
C CYS A 53 6.91 22.48 3.46
N GLN A 54 6.52 23.74 3.27
CA GLN A 54 7.44 24.88 3.40
C GLN A 54 7.95 25.05 4.84
N HIS A 55 7.11 24.83 5.84
CA HIS A 55 7.49 24.92 7.24
C HIS A 55 8.44 23.77 7.64
N HIS A 56 8.14 22.54 7.26
CA HIS A 56 8.87 21.36 7.72
C HIS A 56 10.05 20.96 6.82
N GLN A 57 10.10 21.41 5.56
CA GLN A 57 11.17 21.15 4.60
C GLN A 57 11.56 19.65 4.49
N PRO A 58 10.61 18.72 4.23
CA PRO A 58 10.91 17.31 4.16
C PRO A 58 11.88 17.00 2.99
N ARG A 59 12.95 16.26 3.28
CA ARG A 59 13.90 15.80 2.25
C ARG A 59 13.45 14.55 1.53
N VAL A 60 12.62 13.73 2.18
CA VAL A 60 12.02 12.51 1.64
C VAL A 60 10.52 12.60 1.85
N MET A 61 9.76 12.30 0.82
CA MET A 61 8.30 12.23 0.89
C MET A 61 7.84 10.81 0.61
N ILE A 62 6.98 10.26 1.49
CA ILE A 62 6.37 8.94 1.32
C ILE A 62 4.85 9.12 1.24
N HIS A 63 4.30 9.04 0.04
CA HIS A 63 2.89 9.24 -0.23
C HIS A 63 2.15 7.89 -0.24
N LEU A 64 1.51 7.57 0.87
CA LEU A 64 0.68 6.37 1.06
C LEU A 64 -0.82 6.68 1.04
N ALA A 65 -1.19 7.94 1.22
CA ALA A 65 -2.58 8.36 1.29
C ALA A 65 -3.31 8.14 -0.04
N ALA A 66 -4.50 7.58 0.04
CA ALA A 66 -5.37 7.34 -1.10
C ALA A 66 -6.75 6.90 -0.64
N GLN A 67 -7.76 7.14 -1.48
CA GLN A 67 -8.97 6.33 -1.41
C GLN A 67 -8.66 4.96 -2.02
N ALA A 68 -8.78 3.91 -1.23
CA ALA A 68 -8.48 2.54 -1.65
C ALA A 68 -9.74 1.66 -1.62
N GLY A 69 -9.66 0.50 -2.29
CA GLY A 69 -10.77 -0.45 -2.41
C GLY A 69 -11.34 -0.49 -3.83
N VAL A 70 -11.28 -1.69 -4.45
CA VAL A 70 -11.78 -1.89 -5.82
C VAL A 70 -13.29 -1.67 -5.89
N ARG A 71 -14.04 -2.25 -4.95
CA ARG A 71 -15.51 -2.16 -4.93
C ARG A 71 -16.01 -0.75 -4.67
N TYR A 72 -15.47 -0.08 -3.65
CA TYR A 72 -15.88 1.28 -3.32
C TYR A 72 -15.65 2.26 -4.46
N SER A 73 -14.68 1.97 -5.36
CA SER A 73 -14.45 2.79 -6.57
C SER A 73 -15.58 2.70 -7.60
N ILE A 74 -16.46 1.69 -7.49
CA ILE A 74 -17.67 1.58 -8.33
C ILE A 74 -18.78 2.47 -7.74
N ASP A 75 -18.93 2.44 -6.41
CA ASP A 75 -20.01 3.11 -5.71
C ASP A 75 -19.73 4.62 -5.51
N GLN A 76 -18.47 4.99 -5.26
CA GLN A 76 -18.04 6.36 -4.96
C GLN A 76 -16.80 6.79 -5.79
N PRO A 77 -16.86 6.82 -7.12
CA PRO A 77 -15.71 7.09 -7.98
C PRO A 77 -15.13 8.50 -7.76
N ARG A 78 -15.95 9.47 -7.36
CA ARG A 78 -15.52 10.85 -7.15
C ARG A 78 -14.45 10.97 -6.06
N SER A 79 -14.56 10.24 -4.97
CA SER A 79 -13.57 10.25 -3.89
C SER A 79 -12.18 9.77 -4.35
N TYR A 80 -12.14 8.93 -5.41
CA TYR A 80 -10.88 8.50 -6.03
C TYR A 80 -10.28 9.57 -6.94
N VAL A 81 -11.08 10.40 -7.55
CA VAL A 81 -10.58 11.57 -8.31
C VAL A 81 -9.95 12.57 -7.35
N GLU A 82 -10.65 12.93 -6.29
CA GLU A 82 -10.22 13.91 -5.29
C GLU A 82 -8.96 13.44 -4.57
N SER A 83 -8.99 12.27 -3.96
CA SER A 83 -7.85 11.76 -3.16
C SER A 83 -6.69 11.26 -4.03
N ASN A 84 -6.96 10.45 -5.08
CA ASN A 84 -5.90 9.77 -5.80
C ASN A 84 -5.32 10.61 -6.94
N LEU A 85 -6.13 11.39 -7.67
CA LEU A 85 -5.62 12.18 -8.78
C LEU A 85 -5.23 13.58 -8.32
N ILE A 86 -6.16 14.35 -7.73
CA ILE A 86 -5.89 15.73 -7.28
C ILE A 86 -4.88 15.72 -6.13
N GLY A 87 -5.09 14.87 -5.10
CA GLY A 87 -4.15 14.76 -3.99
C GLY A 87 -2.75 14.33 -4.41
N SER A 88 -2.63 13.35 -5.31
CA SER A 88 -1.30 12.95 -5.83
C SER A 88 -0.66 14.02 -6.70
N PHE A 89 -1.45 14.76 -7.49
CA PHE A 89 -0.96 15.93 -8.24
C PHE A 89 -0.38 16.99 -7.30
N ASN A 90 -1.06 17.31 -6.21
CA ASN A 90 -0.56 18.26 -5.22
C ASN A 90 0.74 17.79 -4.55
N ILE A 91 0.88 16.49 -4.26
CA ILE A 91 2.14 15.91 -3.77
C ILE A 91 3.28 16.10 -4.78
N LEU A 92 3.02 15.90 -6.07
CA LEU A 92 4.01 16.10 -7.14
C LEU A 92 4.44 17.57 -7.25
N GLU A 93 3.50 18.51 -7.19
CA GLU A 93 3.81 19.95 -7.21
C GLU A 93 4.66 20.37 -6.01
N VAL A 94 4.32 19.87 -4.82
CA VAL A 94 5.11 20.16 -3.61
C VAL A 94 6.48 19.51 -3.67
N ALA A 95 6.59 18.26 -4.12
CA ALA A 95 7.87 17.58 -4.28
C ALA A 95 8.79 18.33 -5.26
N LYS A 96 8.23 18.83 -6.36
CA LYS A 96 8.92 19.70 -7.33
C LYS A 96 9.38 21.01 -6.68
N PHE A 97 8.47 21.70 -5.96
CA PHE A 97 8.78 22.97 -5.32
C PHE A 97 9.94 22.85 -4.31
N LEU A 98 9.98 21.76 -3.53
CA LEU A 98 11.01 21.51 -2.52
C LEU A 98 12.31 20.93 -3.09
N GLY A 99 12.28 20.35 -4.29
CA GLY A 99 13.40 19.58 -4.82
C GLY A 99 13.76 18.41 -3.91
N VAL A 100 12.76 17.60 -3.54
CA VAL A 100 12.98 16.51 -2.58
C VAL A 100 14.03 15.52 -3.07
N ARG A 101 14.84 15.00 -2.14
CA ARG A 101 15.86 13.99 -2.44
C ARG A 101 15.26 12.71 -3.01
N HIS A 102 14.08 12.30 -2.53
CA HIS A 102 13.39 11.10 -2.99
C HIS A 102 11.89 11.20 -2.71
N LEU A 103 11.09 10.96 -3.72
CA LEU A 103 9.64 10.81 -3.65
C LEU A 103 9.30 9.33 -3.77
N LEU A 104 8.61 8.77 -2.77
CA LEU A 104 8.16 7.39 -2.76
C LEU A 104 6.61 7.39 -2.74
N MET A 105 5.97 6.73 -3.70
CA MET A 105 4.51 6.78 -3.85
C MET A 105 3.89 5.38 -3.92
N ALA A 106 2.78 5.19 -3.20
CA ALA A 106 2.03 3.96 -3.25
C ALA A 106 1.27 3.79 -4.57
N SER A 107 1.60 2.77 -5.33
CA SER A 107 0.78 2.16 -6.37
C SER A 107 0.12 0.88 -5.83
N THR A 108 -0.21 -0.08 -6.67
CA THR A 108 -0.93 -1.30 -6.29
C THR A 108 -0.70 -2.40 -7.32
N SER A 109 -0.77 -3.67 -6.90
CA SER A 109 -0.79 -4.80 -7.83
C SER A 109 -1.99 -4.82 -8.77
N THR A 110 -3.07 -4.08 -8.45
CA THR A 110 -4.25 -3.99 -9.32
C THR A 110 -3.97 -3.28 -10.66
N VAL A 111 -2.85 -2.55 -10.79
CA VAL A 111 -2.44 -1.94 -12.07
C VAL A 111 -2.10 -2.99 -13.13
N TYR A 112 -1.72 -4.20 -12.73
CA TYR A 112 -1.50 -5.30 -13.67
C TYR A 112 -2.79 -5.74 -14.38
N GLY A 113 -3.96 -5.50 -13.75
CA GLY A 113 -5.27 -5.69 -14.36
C GLY A 113 -5.47 -7.10 -14.92
N ALA A 114 -5.83 -7.17 -16.22
CA ALA A 114 -6.09 -8.42 -16.94
C ALA A 114 -4.84 -9.15 -17.42
N ASN A 115 -3.63 -8.80 -16.96
CA ASN A 115 -2.40 -9.50 -17.36
C ASN A 115 -2.43 -10.96 -16.87
N PRO A 116 -2.29 -11.97 -17.76
CA PRO A 116 -2.32 -13.37 -17.38
C PRO A 116 -1.00 -13.89 -16.80
N GLU A 117 0.11 -13.22 -17.07
CA GLU A 117 1.45 -13.67 -16.67
C GLU A 117 1.68 -13.56 -15.17
N LYS A 118 2.21 -14.63 -14.56
CA LYS A 118 2.52 -14.74 -13.13
C LYS A 118 3.89 -15.43 -12.96
N PRO A 119 4.69 -15.09 -11.90
CA PRO A 119 4.44 -13.97 -10.99
C PRO A 119 4.50 -12.62 -11.70
N PHE A 120 3.81 -11.60 -11.18
CA PHE A 120 3.88 -10.26 -11.74
C PHE A 120 5.28 -9.66 -11.56
N GLN A 121 5.88 -9.25 -12.66
CA GLN A 121 7.13 -8.51 -12.71
C GLN A 121 6.85 -7.04 -13.01
N GLU A 122 7.73 -6.15 -12.58
CA GLU A 122 7.54 -4.71 -12.70
C GLU A 122 7.44 -4.24 -14.16
N ASN A 123 8.15 -4.93 -15.06
CA ASN A 123 8.14 -4.66 -16.51
C ASN A 123 6.93 -5.25 -17.25
N HIS A 124 6.08 -6.03 -16.58
CA HIS A 124 4.87 -6.57 -17.20
C HIS A 124 3.90 -5.46 -17.60
N PRO A 125 3.19 -5.62 -18.73
CA PRO A 125 2.22 -4.64 -19.19
C PRO A 125 1.11 -4.36 -18.17
N THR A 126 0.78 -3.08 -17.98
CA THR A 126 -0.31 -2.60 -17.12
C THR A 126 -1.38 -1.86 -17.94
N ARG A 127 -1.74 -2.40 -19.11
CA ARG A 127 -2.54 -1.72 -20.13
C ARG A 127 -4.04 -1.77 -19.89
N HIS A 128 -4.53 -2.76 -19.12
CA HIS A 128 -5.95 -3.06 -19.00
C HIS A 128 -6.39 -3.06 -17.53
N PRO A 129 -6.48 -1.88 -16.86
CA PRO A 129 -6.99 -1.79 -15.50
C PRO A 129 -8.45 -2.27 -15.44
N MET A 130 -8.78 -3.12 -14.46
CA MET A 130 -10.10 -3.74 -14.33
C MET A 130 -11.02 -3.02 -13.33
N SER A 131 -10.57 -1.90 -12.75
CA SER A 131 -11.36 -1.08 -11.83
C SER A 131 -10.96 0.38 -11.95
N PHE A 132 -11.85 1.28 -11.52
CA PHE A 132 -11.55 2.70 -11.48
C PHE A 132 -10.40 3.01 -10.51
N TYR A 133 -10.34 2.30 -9.37
CA TYR A 133 -9.19 2.36 -8.46
C TYR A 133 -7.86 2.05 -9.17
N ALA A 134 -7.80 0.94 -9.92
CA ALA A 134 -6.61 0.57 -10.69
C ALA A 134 -6.24 1.65 -11.73
N ALA A 135 -7.25 2.24 -12.40
CA ALA A 135 -7.05 3.31 -13.36
C ALA A 135 -6.45 4.56 -12.71
N THR A 136 -6.95 5.00 -11.53
CA THR A 136 -6.38 6.15 -10.82
C THR A 136 -4.95 5.89 -10.36
N LYS A 137 -4.64 4.69 -9.87
CA LYS A 137 -3.26 4.33 -9.47
C LYS A 137 -2.32 4.23 -10.67
N LYS A 138 -2.80 3.73 -11.81
CA LYS A 138 -2.03 3.76 -13.07
C LYS A 138 -1.78 5.18 -13.55
N ALA A 139 -2.75 6.07 -13.42
CA ALA A 139 -2.57 7.49 -13.72
C ALA A 139 -1.49 8.12 -12.82
N ASN A 140 -1.44 7.76 -11.53
CA ASN A 140 -0.40 8.23 -10.63
C ASN A 140 1.00 7.79 -11.07
N GLU A 141 1.18 6.54 -11.55
CA GLU A 141 2.46 6.08 -12.11
C GLU A 141 2.88 6.94 -13.32
N ALA A 142 1.93 7.27 -14.20
CA ALA A 142 2.20 8.07 -15.39
C ALA A 142 2.50 9.55 -15.04
N MET A 143 1.74 10.16 -14.12
CA MET A 143 1.99 11.51 -13.64
C MET A 143 3.35 11.61 -12.94
N ALA A 144 3.67 10.69 -12.05
CA ALA A 144 4.94 10.64 -11.33
C ALA A 144 6.13 10.46 -12.28
N HIS A 145 5.99 9.61 -13.31
CA HIS A 145 7.03 9.46 -14.35
C HIS A 145 7.26 10.77 -15.13
N SER A 146 6.18 11.46 -15.51
CA SER A 146 6.29 12.75 -16.23
C SER A 146 7.02 13.80 -15.38
N TYR A 147 6.69 13.90 -14.08
CA TYR A 147 7.36 14.83 -13.16
C TYR A 147 8.83 14.45 -12.93
N ALA A 148 9.12 13.17 -12.78
CA ALA A 148 10.49 12.69 -12.67
C ALA A 148 11.32 13.06 -13.89
N HIS A 149 10.74 12.95 -15.09
CA HIS A 149 11.42 13.30 -16.34
C HIS A 149 11.63 14.81 -16.52
N LEU A 150 10.58 15.61 -16.22
CA LEU A 150 10.61 17.06 -16.50
C LEU A 150 11.37 17.87 -15.44
N PHE A 151 11.43 17.36 -14.22
CA PHE A 151 11.94 18.10 -13.07
C PHE A 151 13.02 17.33 -12.28
N ASP A 152 13.54 16.25 -12.84
CA ASP A 152 14.60 15.43 -12.23
C ASP A 152 14.31 14.98 -10.79
N ILE A 153 13.02 14.69 -10.48
CA ILE A 153 12.60 14.26 -9.15
C ILE A 153 12.77 12.74 -9.03
N PRO A 154 13.76 12.23 -8.25
CA PRO A 154 13.91 10.80 -8.06
C PRO A 154 12.66 10.20 -7.44
N THR A 155 12.01 9.27 -8.15
CA THR A 155 10.70 8.74 -7.75
C THR A 155 10.67 7.21 -7.78
N THR A 156 10.25 6.60 -6.68
CA THR A 156 9.96 5.17 -6.59
C THR A 156 8.48 4.92 -6.36
N MET A 157 7.85 4.16 -7.25
CA MET A 157 6.47 3.72 -7.09
C MET A 157 6.44 2.33 -6.44
N PHE A 158 5.63 2.14 -5.41
CA PHE A 158 5.45 0.81 -4.78
C PHE A 158 4.20 0.13 -5.32
N ARG A 159 4.29 -1.04 -5.86
CA ARG A 159 3.13 -1.88 -6.20
C ARG A 159 2.88 -2.85 -5.06
N PHE A 160 2.01 -2.45 -4.13
CA PHE A 160 1.61 -3.28 -3.00
C PHE A 160 0.67 -4.41 -3.43
N PHE A 161 0.84 -5.57 -2.79
CA PHE A 161 -0.08 -6.69 -2.89
C PHE A 161 -1.10 -6.66 -1.75
N THR A 162 -1.57 -7.83 -1.27
CA THR A 162 -2.59 -7.83 -0.22
C THR A 162 -1.94 -7.69 1.16
N VAL A 163 -1.85 -6.45 1.64
CA VAL A 163 -1.24 -6.14 2.94
C VAL A 163 -2.19 -6.49 4.08
N TYR A 164 -1.67 -7.14 5.12
CA TYR A 164 -2.41 -7.52 6.31
C TYR A 164 -1.55 -7.39 7.58
N GLY A 165 -2.20 -7.34 8.75
CA GLY A 165 -1.51 -7.31 10.04
C GLY A 165 -2.15 -6.34 11.04
N PRO A 166 -1.51 -6.13 12.20
CA PRO A 166 -1.96 -5.19 13.22
C PRO A 166 -2.26 -3.79 12.66
N TRP A 167 -3.24 -3.11 13.25
CA TRP A 167 -3.70 -1.80 12.80
C TRP A 167 -4.24 -1.77 11.37
N GLY A 168 -4.59 -2.93 10.79
CA GLY A 168 -5.15 -3.05 9.46
C GLY A 168 -6.47 -2.29 9.29
N ARG A 169 -6.87 -2.08 8.04
CA ARG A 169 -8.13 -1.41 7.71
C ARG A 169 -9.34 -2.33 7.99
N PRO A 170 -10.43 -1.80 8.60
CA PRO A 170 -11.61 -2.61 8.97
C PRO A 170 -12.40 -3.15 7.77
N ASP A 171 -12.22 -2.58 6.58
CA ASP A 171 -12.87 -3.03 5.35
C ASP A 171 -12.16 -4.21 4.67
N MET A 172 -10.98 -4.62 5.17
CA MET A 172 -10.23 -5.78 4.65
C MET A 172 -10.72 -7.10 5.22
N ALA A 173 -10.52 -8.18 4.48
CA ALA A 173 -11.04 -9.52 4.78
C ALA A 173 -10.66 -10.00 6.20
N LEU A 174 -9.38 -9.91 6.58
CA LEU A 174 -8.91 -10.38 7.89
C LEU A 174 -9.68 -9.73 9.04
N PHE A 175 -9.85 -8.41 8.97
CA PHE A 175 -10.55 -7.65 10.00
C PHE A 175 -12.05 -8.01 10.04
N LYS A 176 -12.69 -8.09 8.86
CA LYS A 176 -14.11 -8.48 8.74
C LYS A 176 -14.36 -9.88 9.27
N PHE A 177 -13.51 -10.83 8.90
CA PHE A 177 -13.61 -12.21 9.35
C PHE A 177 -13.42 -12.32 10.86
N ALA A 178 -12.38 -11.72 11.41
CA ALA A 178 -12.15 -11.74 12.86
C ALA A 178 -13.33 -11.15 13.64
N ARG A 179 -13.87 -10.02 13.18
CA ARG A 179 -15.04 -9.39 13.79
C ARG A 179 -16.27 -10.29 13.76
N ALA A 180 -16.59 -10.86 12.60
CA ALA A 180 -17.75 -11.74 12.44
C ALA A 180 -17.62 -13.01 13.30
N MET A 181 -16.45 -13.69 13.25
CA MET A 181 -16.19 -14.89 14.02
C MET A 181 -16.31 -14.67 15.53
N LEU A 182 -15.77 -13.55 16.04
CA LEU A 182 -15.88 -13.19 17.46
C LEU A 182 -17.31 -12.81 17.87
N ALA A 183 -18.12 -12.32 16.94
CA ALA A 183 -19.56 -12.05 17.15
C ALA A 183 -20.44 -13.30 16.97
N GLY A 184 -19.88 -14.44 16.58
CA GLY A 184 -20.65 -15.66 16.25
C GLY A 184 -21.46 -15.53 14.96
N GLU A 185 -21.04 -14.65 14.06
CA GLU A 185 -21.66 -14.41 12.77
C GLU A 185 -20.92 -15.15 11.63
N PRO A 186 -21.62 -15.58 10.57
CA PRO A 186 -20.96 -16.20 9.41
C PRO A 186 -20.07 -15.21 8.66
N ILE A 187 -19.00 -15.73 8.03
CA ILE A 187 -18.13 -14.97 7.16
C ILE A 187 -18.48 -15.17 5.68
N ASP A 188 -18.48 -14.09 4.89
CA ASP A 188 -18.71 -14.16 3.45
C ASP A 188 -17.44 -14.58 2.70
N VAL A 189 -17.46 -15.73 2.06
CA VAL A 189 -16.35 -16.34 1.32
C VAL A 189 -16.62 -16.25 -0.18
N TYR A 190 -16.07 -15.22 -0.82
CA TYR A 190 -16.29 -14.96 -2.24
C TYR A 190 -15.58 -15.96 -3.16
N ASN A 191 -16.12 -16.12 -4.38
CA ASN A 191 -15.70 -17.11 -5.37
C ASN A 191 -15.65 -18.53 -4.80
N HIS A 192 -16.53 -18.85 -3.86
CA HIS A 192 -16.56 -20.16 -3.17
C HIS A 192 -15.20 -20.57 -2.59
N GLY A 193 -14.41 -19.60 -2.12
CA GLY A 193 -13.07 -19.81 -1.57
C GLY A 193 -11.95 -20.01 -2.62
N ARG A 194 -12.27 -20.04 -3.92
CA ARG A 194 -11.32 -20.29 -5.01
C ARG A 194 -10.56 -19.03 -5.40
N MET A 195 -9.81 -18.47 -4.46
CA MET A 195 -9.03 -17.26 -4.61
C MET A 195 -7.63 -17.51 -4.04
N GLN A 196 -6.62 -17.02 -4.76
CA GLN A 196 -5.24 -17.01 -4.27
C GLN A 196 -4.73 -15.58 -4.16
N ARG A 197 -4.07 -15.26 -3.08
CA ARG A 197 -3.47 -13.94 -2.87
C ARG A 197 -2.03 -14.05 -2.41
N ASP A 198 -1.23 -13.13 -2.87
CA ASP A 198 0.02 -12.79 -2.24
C ASP A 198 -0.32 -11.92 -1.02
N PHE A 199 -0.30 -12.53 0.16
CA PHE A 199 -0.53 -11.85 1.44
C PHE A 199 0.79 -11.37 2.00
N THR A 200 0.93 -10.06 2.15
CA THR A 200 2.15 -9.42 2.61
C THR A 200 1.96 -8.88 4.02
N TYR A 201 2.76 -9.38 4.98
CA TYR A 201 2.70 -8.88 6.35
C TYR A 201 3.13 -7.41 6.41
N VAL A 202 2.40 -6.58 7.19
CA VAL A 202 2.64 -5.13 7.25
C VAL A 202 4.04 -4.76 7.73
N GLY A 203 4.63 -5.54 8.64
CA GLY A 203 5.99 -5.33 9.11
C GLY A 203 7.02 -5.49 7.98
N ASP A 204 6.86 -6.53 7.17
CA ASP A 204 7.72 -6.77 6.00
C ASP A 204 7.56 -5.65 4.94
N LEU A 205 6.31 -5.21 4.71
CA LEU A 205 6.05 -4.09 3.81
C LEU A 205 6.79 -2.83 4.25
N VAL A 206 6.67 -2.47 5.53
CA VAL A 206 7.31 -1.28 6.11
C VAL A 206 8.83 -1.37 6.04
N GLU A 207 9.41 -2.54 6.30
CA GLU A 207 10.85 -2.75 6.16
C GLU A 207 11.31 -2.61 4.70
N GLY A 208 10.54 -3.13 3.75
CA GLY A 208 10.80 -2.93 2.31
C GLY A 208 10.80 -1.45 1.94
N ILE A 209 9.80 -0.68 2.37
CA ILE A 209 9.74 0.78 2.15
C ILE A 209 10.94 1.48 2.78
N ARG A 210 11.25 1.17 4.04
CA ARG A 210 12.37 1.77 4.78
C ARG A 210 13.69 1.61 4.03
N ARG A 211 13.96 0.42 3.51
CA ARG A 211 15.19 0.15 2.74
C ARG A 211 15.22 0.89 1.41
N LEU A 212 14.07 1.03 0.76
CA LEU A 212 13.97 1.74 -0.52
C LEU A 212 14.17 3.26 -0.38
N ILE A 213 14.08 3.85 0.81
CA ILE A 213 14.33 5.29 1.01
C ILE A 213 15.72 5.70 0.51
N ASP A 214 16.73 4.85 0.73
CA ASP A 214 18.11 5.14 0.35
C ASP A 214 18.49 4.57 -1.03
N VAL A 215 17.59 3.84 -1.70
CA VAL A 215 17.76 3.33 -3.06
C VAL A 215 17.15 4.30 -4.06
N ILE A 216 17.82 5.44 -4.22
CA ILE A 216 17.34 6.55 -5.05
C ILE A 216 17.52 6.20 -6.54
N PRO A 217 16.47 6.30 -7.37
CA PRO A 217 16.63 6.14 -8.82
C PRO A 217 17.61 7.17 -9.38
N PRO A 218 18.68 6.75 -10.08
CA PRO A 218 19.66 7.68 -10.63
C PRO A 218 19.11 8.45 -11.85
N LEU A 219 19.66 9.64 -12.07
CA LEU A 219 19.44 10.38 -13.31
C LEU A 219 19.95 9.57 -14.52
N PRO A 220 19.41 9.79 -15.72
CA PRO A 220 19.81 9.03 -16.92
C PRO A 220 21.33 9.03 -17.19
N ASP A 221 21.99 10.16 -16.94
CA ASP A 221 23.44 10.33 -17.21
C ASP A 221 24.34 9.78 -16.08
N ASP A 222 23.78 9.49 -14.90
CA ASP A 222 24.52 9.05 -13.70
C ASP A 222 24.39 7.54 -13.45
N ARG A 223 24.00 6.76 -14.49
CA ARG A 223 23.71 5.34 -14.34
C ARG A 223 24.95 4.48 -14.42
N ASP A 224 25.17 3.71 -13.37
CA ASP A 224 26.03 2.54 -13.38
C ASP A 224 25.44 1.40 -14.27
N ALA A 225 26.09 0.24 -14.25
CA ALA A 225 25.60 -0.94 -14.96
C ALA A 225 24.15 -1.26 -14.58
N ALA A 226 23.30 -1.46 -15.60
CA ALA A 226 21.88 -1.77 -15.41
C ALA A 226 21.70 -3.06 -14.60
N ILE A 227 20.80 -3.01 -13.64
CA ILE A 227 20.33 -4.22 -12.93
C ILE A 227 19.40 -4.97 -13.88
N ASP A 228 19.66 -6.25 -14.10
CA ASP A 228 18.83 -7.06 -14.98
C ASP A 228 17.39 -7.13 -14.45
N GLY A 229 16.43 -6.86 -15.33
CA GLY A 229 15.02 -6.80 -14.97
C GLY A 229 14.57 -5.54 -14.24
N ASP A 230 15.46 -4.53 -14.05
CA ASP A 230 15.06 -3.26 -13.43
C ASP A 230 13.98 -2.55 -14.23
N SER A 231 13.01 -2.00 -13.52
CA SER A 231 11.95 -1.15 -14.08
C SER A 231 12.36 0.32 -14.24
N LEU A 232 13.65 0.63 -14.02
CA LEU A 232 14.17 1.98 -14.14
C LEU A 232 13.88 2.57 -15.53
N SER A 233 13.23 3.73 -15.55
CA SER A 233 12.88 4.41 -16.80
C SER A 233 14.14 4.79 -17.60
N PRO A 234 14.20 4.58 -18.93
CA PRO A 234 15.36 4.97 -19.71
C PRO A 234 15.58 6.49 -19.78
N VAL A 235 14.59 7.31 -19.44
CA VAL A 235 14.59 8.77 -19.66
C VAL A 235 14.30 9.59 -18.39
N ALA A 236 14.12 8.93 -17.23
CA ALA A 236 13.76 9.62 -15.99
C ALA A 236 14.36 8.91 -14.76
N PRO A 237 14.64 9.58 -13.65
CA PRO A 237 14.98 8.94 -12.38
C PRO A 237 13.71 8.35 -11.72
N TRP A 238 13.08 7.40 -12.39
CA TRP A 238 11.80 6.80 -11.99
C TRP A 238 11.86 5.27 -12.06
N ARG A 239 11.30 4.62 -11.07
CA ARG A 239 11.24 3.16 -10.97
C ARG A 239 9.93 2.71 -10.32
N ALA A 240 9.40 1.55 -10.73
CA ALA A 240 8.37 0.83 -9.99
C ALA A 240 8.99 -0.40 -9.30
N VAL A 241 8.52 -0.75 -8.09
CA VAL A 241 9.00 -1.91 -7.33
C VAL A 241 7.80 -2.64 -6.72
N ASN A 242 7.71 -3.94 -6.95
CA ASN A 242 6.74 -4.80 -6.26
C ASN A 242 7.17 -4.99 -4.80
N ILE A 243 6.22 -4.89 -3.88
CA ILE A 243 6.41 -5.30 -2.49
C ILE A 243 5.31 -6.30 -2.16
N GLY A 244 5.64 -7.57 -2.25
CA GLY A 244 4.79 -8.72 -1.96
C GLY A 244 5.56 -9.79 -1.20
N ASN A 245 4.89 -10.82 -0.72
CA ASN A 245 5.56 -11.95 -0.06
C ASN A 245 6.25 -12.90 -1.08
N GLY A 246 5.80 -12.86 -2.35
CA GLY A 246 6.32 -13.74 -3.39
C GLY A 246 5.80 -15.18 -3.32
N THR A 247 4.77 -15.41 -2.51
CA THR A 247 4.10 -16.70 -2.37
C THR A 247 2.58 -16.49 -2.39
N THR A 248 1.88 -17.33 -3.15
CA THR A 248 0.42 -17.33 -3.19
C THR A 248 -0.14 -18.22 -2.10
N ILE A 249 -1.14 -17.72 -1.37
CA ILE A 249 -1.88 -18.46 -0.33
C ILE A 249 -3.33 -18.58 -0.77
N GLU A 250 -3.90 -19.78 -0.65
CA GLU A 250 -5.34 -20.01 -0.85
C GLU A 250 -6.16 -19.25 0.20
N LEU A 251 -7.27 -18.66 -0.22
CA LEU A 251 -8.16 -17.96 0.73
C LEU A 251 -8.60 -18.87 1.87
N MET A 252 -8.84 -20.15 1.60
CA MET A 252 -9.25 -21.12 2.61
C MET A 252 -8.15 -21.42 3.63
N ASP A 253 -6.88 -21.41 3.22
CA ASP A 253 -5.76 -21.58 4.16
C ASP A 253 -5.56 -20.32 5.02
N TYR A 254 -5.79 -19.14 4.43
CA TYR A 254 -5.79 -17.87 5.18
C TYR A 254 -6.91 -17.83 6.24
N ILE A 255 -8.10 -18.32 5.90
CA ILE A 255 -9.22 -18.45 6.86
C ILE A 255 -8.85 -19.46 7.96
N ARG A 256 -8.25 -20.60 7.60
CA ARG A 256 -7.82 -21.61 8.58
C ARG A 256 -6.79 -21.03 9.57
N ALA A 257 -5.81 -20.27 9.09
CA ALA A 257 -4.84 -19.60 9.97
C ALA A 257 -5.55 -18.66 10.98
N LEU A 258 -6.64 -17.99 10.56
CA LEU A 258 -7.43 -17.15 11.45
C LEU A 258 -8.27 -17.99 12.43
N GLU A 259 -8.88 -19.09 11.98
CA GLU A 259 -9.61 -20.05 12.84
C GLU A 259 -8.70 -20.59 13.95
N ASP A 260 -7.50 -21.02 13.60
CA ASP A 260 -6.50 -21.55 14.54
C ASP A 260 -6.04 -20.47 15.54
N ALA A 261 -5.77 -19.25 15.08
CA ALA A 261 -5.34 -18.14 15.93
C ALA A 261 -6.45 -17.66 16.90
N LEU A 262 -7.71 -17.69 16.48
CA LEU A 262 -8.85 -17.31 17.32
C LEU A 262 -9.31 -18.48 18.23
N GLY A 263 -9.06 -19.73 17.86
CA GLY A 263 -9.64 -20.93 18.47
C GLY A 263 -11.13 -21.10 18.16
N ILE A 264 -11.60 -20.56 17.03
CA ILE A 264 -13.02 -20.54 16.61
C ILE A 264 -13.11 -21.05 15.18
N THR A 265 -13.98 -22.01 14.90
CA THR A 265 -14.29 -22.42 13.53
C THR A 265 -15.35 -21.47 12.93
N ALA A 266 -15.06 -20.90 11.76
CA ALA A 266 -15.97 -19.99 11.09
C ALA A 266 -17.13 -20.71 10.42
N GLU A 267 -18.34 -20.21 10.61
CA GLU A 267 -19.44 -20.48 9.69
C GLU A 267 -19.22 -19.71 8.39
N LYS A 268 -19.30 -20.39 7.24
CA LYS A 268 -18.92 -19.84 5.93
C LYS A 268 -20.12 -19.71 5.02
N ASN A 269 -20.44 -18.48 4.64
CA ASN A 269 -21.42 -18.17 3.59
C ASN A 269 -20.68 -18.09 2.24
N MET A 270 -20.87 -19.12 1.40
CA MET A 270 -20.18 -19.22 0.10
C MET A 270 -20.85 -18.34 -0.94
N MET A 271 -20.12 -17.33 -1.43
CA MET A 271 -20.62 -16.31 -2.36
C MET A 271 -19.97 -16.43 -3.73
N ASP A 272 -20.66 -15.92 -4.76
CA ASP A 272 -20.11 -15.77 -6.10
C ASP A 272 -18.97 -14.72 -6.13
N MET A 273 -18.19 -14.73 -7.21
CA MET A 273 -17.07 -13.80 -7.38
C MET A 273 -17.56 -12.35 -7.48
N GLN A 274 -16.89 -11.45 -6.76
CA GLN A 274 -17.17 -10.01 -6.84
C GLN A 274 -16.72 -9.40 -8.16
N GLN A 275 -17.46 -8.41 -8.65
CA GLN A 275 -17.12 -7.65 -9.84
C GLN A 275 -15.79 -6.89 -9.64
N GLY A 276 -14.93 -6.91 -10.66
CA GLY A 276 -13.61 -6.24 -10.64
C GLY A 276 -12.53 -6.97 -9.84
N ALA A 277 -12.87 -8.09 -9.18
CA ALA A 277 -11.87 -8.91 -8.50
C ALA A 277 -11.10 -9.80 -9.50
N VAL A 278 -9.81 -10.04 -9.20
CA VAL A 278 -8.97 -11.01 -9.93
C VAL A 278 -8.83 -12.28 -9.10
N PRO A 279 -8.82 -13.49 -9.69
CA PRO A 279 -8.75 -14.73 -8.92
C PRO A 279 -7.39 -14.94 -8.24
N VAL A 280 -6.30 -14.52 -8.86
CA VAL A 280 -4.92 -14.76 -8.39
C VAL A 280 -4.07 -13.51 -8.46
N THR A 281 -3.35 -13.21 -7.37
CA THR A 281 -2.25 -12.24 -7.35
C THR A 281 -0.98 -12.90 -6.82
N HIS A 282 0.15 -12.64 -7.50
CA HIS A 282 1.44 -13.23 -7.17
C HIS A 282 2.56 -12.24 -7.55
N ALA A 283 3.35 -11.80 -6.59
CA ALA A 283 4.48 -10.89 -6.80
C ALA A 283 5.75 -11.62 -7.21
N SER A 284 6.53 -11.02 -8.10
CA SER A 284 7.98 -11.26 -8.14
C SER A 284 8.66 -10.30 -7.18
N ASN A 285 9.54 -10.81 -6.32
CA ASN A 285 10.36 -10.02 -5.39
C ASN A 285 11.80 -9.86 -5.86
N THR A 286 12.09 -10.25 -7.11
CA THR A 286 13.46 -10.27 -7.63
C THR A 286 14.10 -8.89 -7.59
N LEU A 287 13.39 -7.87 -8.09
CA LEU A 287 13.90 -6.50 -8.12
C LEU A 287 14.07 -5.92 -6.69
N LEU A 288 13.10 -6.11 -5.81
CA LEU A 288 13.23 -5.66 -4.41
C LEU A 288 14.46 -6.25 -3.74
N LYS A 289 14.70 -7.57 -3.93
CA LYS A 289 15.87 -8.26 -3.39
C LYS A 289 17.18 -7.71 -3.95
N GLN A 290 17.25 -7.47 -5.25
CA GLN A 290 18.45 -6.91 -5.91
C GLN A 290 18.78 -5.51 -5.39
N LEU A 291 17.74 -4.67 -5.21
CA LEU A 291 17.89 -3.29 -4.78
C LEU A 291 18.23 -3.14 -3.28
N THR A 292 17.68 -4.01 -2.43
CA THR A 292 17.67 -3.79 -0.98
C THR A 292 18.32 -4.92 -0.17
N GLY A 293 18.62 -6.06 -0.79
CA GLY A 293 19.01 -7.29 -0.11
C GLY A 293 17.91 -7.93 0.75
N PHE A 294 16.68 -7.41 0.69
CA PHE A 294 15.56 -7.82 1.53
C PHE A 294 14.46 -8.53 0.72
N VAL A 295 13.81 -9.49 1.34
CA VAL A 295 12.61 -10.17 0.82
C VAL A 295 11.61 -10.31 1.96
N PRO A 296 10.35 -9.87 1.79
CA PRO A 296 9.26 -10.21 2.70
C PRO A 296 9.15 -11.72 2.86
N SER A 297 9.05 -12.20 4.10
CA SER A 297 9.12 -13.64 4.37
C SER A 297 8.30 -14.10 5.57
N THR A 298 7.55 -13.21 6.22
CA THR A 298 6.70 -13.57 7.37
C THR A 298 5.63 -14.57 6.92
N PRO A 299 5.57 -15.79 7.50
CA PRO A 299 4.52 -16.75 7.22
C PRO A 299 3.14 -16.21 7.58
N VAL A 300 2.10 -16.63 6.83
CA VAL A 300 0.75 -16.11 7.03
C VAL A 300 0.20 -16.42 8.43
N GLU A 301 0.53 -17.58 8.95
CA GLU A 301 0.12 -18.05 10.28
C GLU A 301 0.70 -17.13 11.38
N GLU A 302 1.96 -16.74 11.25
CA GLU A 302 2.62 -15.82 12.19
C GLU A 302 2.03 -14.41 12.11
N GLY A 303 1.84 -13.89 10.91
CA GLY A 303 1.27 -12.55 10.71
C GLY A 303 -0.19 -12.46 11.16
N VAL A 304 -0.98 -13.50 10.95
CA VAL A 304 -2.37 -13.62 11.43
C VAL A 304 -2.41 -13.71 12.95
N ALA A 305 -1.52 -14.50 13.59
CA ALA A 305 -1.45 -14.57 15.03
C ALA A 305 -1.14 -13.20 15.67
N LYS A 306 -0.18 -12.45 15.12
CA LYS A 306 0.12 -11.05 15.54
C LYS A 306 -1.06 -10.11 15.37
N PHE A 307 -1.83 -10.28 14.28
CA PHE A 307 -3.06 -9.50 14.09
C PHE A 307 -4.11 -9.84 15.14
N VAL A 308 -4.34 -11.11 15.45
CA VAL A 308 -5.34 -11.56 16.45
C VAL A 308 -4.95 -11.07 17.85
N GLU A 309 -3.68 -11.15 18.23
CA GLU A 309 -3.18 -10.61 19.48
C GLU A 309 -3.49 -9.11 19.63
N TRP A 310 -3.12 -8.33 18.60
CA TRP A 310 -3.43 -6.91 18.54
C TRP A 310 -4.94 -6.64 18.59
N TYR A 311 -5.73 -7.42 17.83
CA TYR A 311 -7.17 -7.21 17.72
C TYR A 311 -7.85 -7.41 19.06
N ARG A 312 -7.50 -8.47 19.79
CA ARG A 312 -8.03 -8.74 21.14
C ARG A 312 -7.71 -7.61 22.13
N GLN A 313 -6.48 -7.12 22.13
CA GLN A 313 -6.08 -5.98 22.97
C GLN A 313 -6.82 -4.69 22.58
N ALA A 314 -6.95 -4.46 21.28
CA ALA A 314 -7.54 -3.22 20.75
C ALA A 314 -9.06 -3.12 20.94
N TYR A 315 -9.77 -4.26 21.03
CA TYR A 315 -11.23 -4.34 21.10
C TYR A 315 -11.77 -5.08 22.34
N ASN A 316 -10.90 -5.36 23.31
CA ASN A 316 -11.25 -6.00 24.60
C ASN A 316 -11.94 -7.37 24.43
N HIS A 317 -11.40 -8.24 23.59
CA HIS A 317 -11.88 -9.60 23.36
C HIS A 317 -10.97 -10.67 23.96
#